data_587e399a0918ebad9da4c1110fa512ee
#
_entry.id   587e399a0918ebad9da4c1110fa512ee
#
_cell.length_a   1.000
_cell.length_b   1.000
_cell.length_c   1.000
_cell.angle_alpha   90.00
_cell.angle_beta   90.00
_cell.angle_gamma   90.00
#
_symmetry.space_group_name_H-M   'P 1'
#
loop_
_entity.id
_entity.type
_entity.pdbx_description
1 polymer ?
#
loop_
_entity_poly.entity_id
_entity_poly.type
_entity_poly.pdbx_seq_one_letter_code
_entity_poly.pdbx_strand_id
1 'polypeptide(L)'
;MTPFVISKAQPAVRQRPIAVSLALIILTIAAGLSVRFVPLGLPANVVKFGGSALWAVMIYWLSSTVLPSWRIARHILLSGVIGSAVEFLKLYDPAWLDAFRHTLPGIILLGRIFNPLDIAVYWVAIAVAAGLDIFVRLQVRRTS
;
A
#
# COMPACT_ATOMS: atom_id res chain seq x y z
N MET A 1 44.75 25.20 9.11
CA MET A 1 44.29 23.85 8.72
C MET A 1 42.79 23.82 8.86
N THR A 2 42.05 24.02 7.75
CA THR A 2 40.59 23.94 7.71
C THR A 2 40.19 22.47 7.50
N PRO A 3 39.33 21.89 8.35
CA PRO A 3 38.87 20.52 8.13
C PRO A 3 37.97 20.48 6.87
N PHE A 4 38.38 19.67 5.92
CA PHE A 4 37.63 19.38 4.71
C PHE A 4 36.39 18.57 5.10
N VAL A 5 35.24 19.23 5.25
CA VAL A 5 33.96 18.58 5.50
C VAL A 5 33.51 17.97 4.17
N ILE A 6 33.74 16.67 4.01
CA ILE A 6 33.12 15.89 2.94
C ILE A 6 31.62 15.81 3.26
N SER A 7 30.86 16.75 2.72
CA SER A 7 29.42 16.62 2.65
C SER A 7 29.12 15.39 1.77
N LYS A 8 28.80 14.24 2.40
CA LYS A 8 28.22 13.11 1.71
C LYS A 8 26.86 13.56 1.20
N ALA A 9 26.83 14.10 -0.02
CA ALA A 9 25.60 14.29 -0.76
C ALA A 9 24.90 12.93 -0.83
N GLN A 10 23.86 12.73 -0.04
CA GLN A 10 23.04 11.53 -0.11
C GLN A 10 22.43 11.49 -1.52
N PRO A 11 22.56 10.38 -2.26
CA PRO A 11 21.98 10.30 -3.59
C PRO A 11 20.47 10.59 -3.46
N ALA A 12 20.03 11.65 -4.13
CA ALA A 12 18.61 11.99 -4.19
C ALA A 12 17.86 10.75 -4.68
N VAL A 13 16.90 10.29 -3.90
CA VAL A 13 16.03 9.16 -4.28
C VAL A 13 15.29 9.59 -5.54
N ARG A 14 15.70 9.08 -6.71
CA ARG A 14 15.09 9.46 -7.98
C ARG A 14 13.62 9.05 -7.96
N GLN A 15 12.75 10.01 -8.16
CA GLN A 15 11.32 9.83 -8.15
C GLN A 15 10.87 9.11 -9.44
N ARG A 16 9.81 8.30 -9.33
CA ARG A 16 9.17 7.72 -10.51
C ARG A 16 8.40 8.78 -11.28
N PRO A 17 8.27 8.64 -12.62
CA PRO A 17 7.32 9.44 -13.39
C PRO A 17 5.90 9.29 -12.80
N ILE A 18 5.16 10.39 -12.70
CA ILE A 18 3.81 10.39 -12.13
C ILE A 18 2.87 9.43 -12.89
N ALA A 19 3.05 9.31 -14.21
CA ALA A 19 2.26 8.39 -15.03
C ALA A 19 2.44 6.93 -14.58
N VAL A 20 3.67 6.50 -14.26
CA VAL A 20 3.95 5.15 -13.74
C VAL A 20 3.30 4.96 -12.37
N SER A 21 3.36 5.98 -11.52
CA SER A 21 2.74 5.93 -10.20
C SER A 21 1.22 5.78 -10.29
N LEU A 22 0.58 6.56 -11.15
CA LEU A 22 -0.86 6.48 -11.38
C LEU A 22 -1.26 5.12 -11.99
N ALA A 23 -0.49 4.61 -12.94
CA ALA A 23 -0.74 3.29 -13.53
C ALA A 23 -0.69 2.19 -12.47
N LEU A 24 0.29 2.19 -11.57
CA LEU A 24 0.40 1.23 -10.47
C LEU A 24 -0.80 1.29 -9.52
N ILE A 25 -1.27 2.50 -9.18
CA ILE A 25 -2.45 2.69 -8.34
C ILE A 25 -3.69 2.12 -9.05
N ILE A 26 -3.93 2.51 -10.30
CA ILE A 26 -5.12 2.09 -11.06
C ILE A 26 -5.12 0.57 -11.25
N LEU A 27 -3.99 -0.03 -11.63
CA LEU A 27 -3.88 -1.48 -11.79
C LEU A 27 -4.13 -2.22 -10.49
N THR A 28 -3.62 -1.72 -9.38
CA THR A 28 -3.83 -2.32 -8.06
C THR A 28 -5.30 -2.24 -7.63
N ILE A 29 -5.97 -1.10 -7.86
CA ILE A 29 -7.40 -0.93 -7.59
C ILE A 29 -8.21 -1.88 -8.47
N ALA A 30 -7.94 -1.90 -9.77
CA ALA A 30 -8.64 -2.78 -10.72
C ALA A 30 -8.48 -4.26 -10.33
N ALA A 31 -7.26 -4.70 -9.98
CA ALA A 31 -7.01 -6.05 -9.51
C ALA A 31 -7.77 -6.36 -8.21
N GLY A 32 -7.77 -5.45 -7.24
CA GLY A 32 -8.49 -5.61 -5.97
C GLY A 32 -10.01 -5.73 -6.15
N LEU A 33 -10.59 -4.88 -7.00
CA LEU A 33 -12.01 -4.94 -7.34
C LEU A 33 -12.35 -6.22 -8.11
N SER A 34 -11.49 -6.64 -9.04
CA SER A 34 -11.69 -7.87 -9.80
C SER A 34 -11.67 -9.10 -8.88
N VAL A 35 -10.70 -9.21 -7.99
CA VAL A 35 -10.64 -10.32 -7.02
C VAL A 35 -11.88 -10.36 -6.13
N ARG A 36 -12.43 -9.20 -5.79
CA ARG A 36 -13.56 -9.12 -4.83
C ARG A 36 -14.93 -9.30 -5.47
N PHE A 37 -15.15 -8.81 -6.69
CA PHE A 37 -16.48 -8.71 -7.30
C PHE A 37 -16.66 -9.59 -8.52
N VAL A 38 -15.57 -10.04 -9.18
CA VAL A 38 -15.69 -10.96 -10.32
C VAL A 38 -15.70 -12.41 -9.82
N PRO A 39 -16.63 -13.26 -10.26
CA PRO A 39 -16.66 -14.66 -9.87
C PRO A 39 -15.56 -15.46 -10.57
N LEU A 40 -14.33 -15.35 -10.05
CA LEU A 40 -13.14 -15.99 -10.60
C LEU A 40 -12.98 -17.48 -10.22
N GLY A 41 -13.95 -18.04 -9.50
CA GLY A 41 -13.85 -19.43 -8.99
C GLY A 41 -12.76 -19.63 -7.94
N LEU A 42 -12.23 -18.56 -7.36
CA LEU A 42 -11.17 -18.63 -6.35
C LEU A 42 -11.73 -19.07 -4.99
N PRO A 43 -10.92 -19.80 -4.18
CA PRO A 43 -11.28 -20.11 -2.81
C PRO A 43 -11.54 -18.84 -1.99
N ALA A 44 -12.46 -18.88 -1.05
CA ALA A 44 -12.86 -17.72 -0.25
C ALA A 44 -11.69 -17.08 0.52
N ASN A 45 -10.74 -17.87 1.02
CA ASN A 45 -9.52 -17.37 1.67
C ASN A 45 -8.62 -16.61 0.70
N VAL A 46 -8.48 -17.06 -0.55
CA VAL A 46 -7.70 -16.36 -1.58
C VAL A 46 -8.34 -15.02 -1.92
N VAL A 47 -9.66 -14.98 -2.09
CA VAL A 47 -10.40 -13.72 -2.31
C VAL A 47 -10.21 -12.77 -1.14
N LYS A 48 -10.34 -13.26 0.09
CA LYS A 48 -10.20 -12.45 1.31
C LYS A 48 -8.79 -11.88 1.43
N PHE A 49 -7.78 -12.73 1.51
CA PHE A 49 -6.40 -12.30 1.74
C PHE A 49 -5.79 -11.59 0.53
N GLY A 50 -6.17 -11.98 -0.69
CA GLY A 50 -5.79 -11.27 -1.91
C GLY A 50 -6.34 -9.84 -1.95
N GLY A 51 -7.60 -9.66 -1.58
CA GLY A 51 -8.20 -8.33 -1.45
C GLY A 51 -7.51 -7.48 -0.39
N SER A 52 -7.21 -8.06 0.77
CA SER A 52 -6.47 -7.39 1.85
C SER A 52 -5.05 -7.00 1.42
N ALA A 53 -4.33 -7.90 0.74
CA ALA A 53 -2.99 -7.64 0.22
C ALA A 53 -2.99 -6.49 -0.81
N LEU A 54 -3.89 -6.54 -1.79
CA LEU A 54 -4.00 -5.50 -2.83
C LEU A 54 -4.41 -4.14 -2.24
N TRP A 55 -5.24 -4.13 -1.21
CA TRP A 55 -5.58 -2.92 -0.47
C TRP A 55 -4.33 -2.30 0.19
N ALA A 56 -3.51 -3.09 0.85
CA ALA A 56 -2.27 -2.63 1.48
C ALA A 56 -1.24 -2.13 0.46
N VAL A 57 -1.12 -2.82 -0.68
CA VAL A 57 -0.29 -2.39 -1.83
C VAL A 57 -0.77 -1.04 -2.37
N MET A 58 -2.07 -0.83 -2.49
CA MET A 58 -2.64 0.46 -2.91
C MET A 58 -2.23 1.59 -1.95
N ILE A 59 -2.32 1.37 -0.63
CA ILE A 59 -1.88 2.37 0.36
C ILE A 59 -0.39 2.68 0.21
N TYR A 60 0.45 1.67 -0.05
CA TYR A 60 1.87 1.89 -0.32
C TYR A 60 2.08 2.77 -1.56
N TRP A 61 1.41 2.47 -2.69
CA TRP A 61 1.53 3.28 -3.90
C TRP A 61 1.03 4.71 -3.70
N LEU A 62 -0.07 4.90 -2.98
CA LEU A 62 -0.59 6.23 -2.63
C LEU A 62 0.44 7.00 -1.80
N SER A 63 0.97 6.41 -0.73
CA SER A 63 1.96 7.07 0.13
C SER A 63 3.22 7.46 -0.65
N SER A 64 3.72 6.58 -1.52
CA SER A 64 4.93 6.82 -2.32
C SER A 64 4.72 7.81 -3.47
N THR A 65 3.47 8.04 -3.87
CA THR A 65 3.10 9.03 -4.90
C THR A 65 2.89 10.42 -4.29
N VAL A 66 2.23 10.48 -3.13
CA VAL A 66 1.95 11.75 -2.44
C VAL A 66 3.19 12.32 -1.75
N LEU A 67 4.07 11.45 -1.27
CA LEU A 67 5.28 11.83 -0.52
C LEU A 67 6.56 11.37 -1.26
N PRO A 68 6.80 11.81 -2.50
CA PRO A 68 7.84 11.25 -3.36
C PRO A 68 9.26 11.46 -2.84
N SER A 69 9.48 12.45 -1.97
CA SER A 69 10.78 12.75 -1.34
C SER A 69 11.16 11.81 -0.20
N TRP A 70 10.21 10.97 0.26
CA TRP A 70 10.45 10.08 1.37
C TRP A 70 11.27 8.86 0.96
N ARG A 71 12.00 8.30 1.94
CA ARG A 71 12.69 7.02 1.78
C ARG A 71 11.69 5.87 1.78
N ILE A 72 11.97 4.80 1.06
CA ILE A 72 11.13 3.59 0.96
C ILE A 72 10.72 3.05 2.34
N ALA A 73 11.66 3.03 3.30
CA ALA A 73 11.38 2.60 4.66
C ALA A 73 10.25 3.38 5.34
N ARG A 74 10.12 4.69 5.06
CA ARG A 74 9.03 5.52 5.61
C ARG A 74 7.69 5.18 4.96
N HIS A 75 7.67 4.83 3.67
CA HIS A 75 6.45 4.38 3.00
C HIS A 75 5.99 3.03 3.55
N ILE A 76 6.92 2.09 3.77
CA ILE A 76 6.62 0.80 4.40
C ILE A 76 6.00 1.04 5.78
N LEU A 77 6.64 1.86 6.61
CA LEU A 77 6.17 2.13 7.97
C LEU A 77 4.80 2.81 7.97
N LEU A 78 4.63 3.89 7.19
CA LEU A 78 3.35 4.61 7.10
C LEU A 78 2.21 3.69 6.64
N SER A 79 2.44 2.93 5.57
CA SER A 79 1.42 2.03 5.02
C SER A 79 1.09 0.88 5.98
N GLY A 80 2.10 0.31 6.64
CA GLY A 80 1.90 -0.73 7.64
C GLY A 80 1.15 -0.23 8.87
N VAL A 81 1.46 0.98 9.35
CA VAL A 81 0.74 1.61 10.47
C VAL A 81 -0.71 1.89 10.09
N ILE A 82 -0.98 2.45 8.88
CA ILE A 82 -2.34 2.68 8.39
C ILE A 82 -3.11 1.35 8.31
N GLY A 83 -2.53 0.32 7.70
CA GLY A 83 -3.17 -0.99 7.59
C GLY A 83 -3.49 -1.61 8.94
N SER A 84 -2.53 -1.58 9.87
CA SER A 84 -2.74 -2.08 11.23
C SER A 84 -3.80 -1.26 11.98
N ALA A 85 -3.78 0.06 11.86
CA ALA A 85 -4.77 0.94 12.50
C ALA A 85 -6.18 0.68 11.99
N VAL A 86 -6.37 0.49 10.68
CA VAL A 86 -7.67 0.14 10.09
C VAL A 86 -8.13 -1.23 10.59
N GLU A 87 -7.22 -2.18 10.77
CA GLU A 87 -7.59 -3.49 11.32
C GLU A 87 -8.06 -3.38 12.78
N PHE A 88 -7.32 -2.65 13.63
CA PHE A 88 -7.75 -2.40 15.01
C PHE A 88 -9.03 -1.55 15.10
N LEU A 89 -9.26 -0.63 14.14
CA LEU A 89 -10.48 0.15 14.08
C LEU A 89 -11.73 -0.75 13.94
N LYS A 90 -11.61 -1.94 13.39
CA LYS A 90 -12.73 -2.90 13.29
C LYS A 90 -13.20 -3.43 14.65
N LEU A 91 -12.38 -3.30 15.70
CA LEU A 91 -12.79 -3.63 17.07
C LEU A 91 -13.64 -2.54 17.72
N TYR A 92 -13.63 -1.33 17.15
CA TYR A 92 -14.44 -0.20 17.62
C TYR A 92 -15.70 -0.11 16.77
N ASP A 93 -16.87 -0.25 17.39
CA ASP A 93 -18.16 -0.45 16.70
C ASP A 93 -19.26 0.53 17.15
N PRO A 94 -19.05 1.87 17.02
CA PRO A 94 -20.13 2.84 17.24
C PRO A 94 -21.12 2.79 16.08
N ALA A 95 -22.39 3.09 16.34
CA ALA A 95 -23.49 2.99 15.39
C ALA A 95 -23.23 3.74 14.06
N TRP A 96 -22.62 4.93 14.10
CA TRP A 96 -22.28 5.69 12.89
C TRP A 96 -21.23 5.01 12.03
N LEU A 97 -20.24 4.36 12.64
CA LEU A 97 -19.17 3.66 11.93
C LEU A 97 -19.66 2.34 11.37
N ASP A 98 -20.53 1.65 12.11
CA ASP A 98 -21.18 0.44 11.62
C ASP A 98 -22.08 0.75 10.41
N ALA A 99 -22.88 1.81 10.48
CA ALA A 99 -23.66 2.27 9.34
C ALA A 99 -22.79 2.57 8.11
N PHE A 100 -21.64 3.23 8.29
CA PHE A 100 -20.70 3.48 7.19
C PHE A 100 -20.13 2.17 6.62
N ARG A 101 -19.76 1.20 7.46
CA ARG A 101 -19.22 -0.10 7.05
C ARG A 101 -20.20 -0.95 6.24
N HIS A 102 -21.49 -0.65 6.29
CA HIS A 102 -22.51 -1.29 5.46
C HIS A 102 -22.63 -0.68 4.06
N THR A 103 -21.99 0.46 3.80
CA THR A 103 -21.89 1.04 2.46
C THR A 103 -20.80 0.38 1.64
N LEU A 104 -20.87 0.43 0.29
CA LEU A 104 -19.81 -0.07 -0.59
C LEU A 104 -18.44 0.53 -0.29
N PRO A 105 -18.27 1.87 -0.15
CA PRO A 105 -16.99 2.45 0.25
C PRO A 105 -16.51 1.93 1.61
N GLY A 106 -17.40 1.82 2.59
CA GLY A 106 -17.05 1.33 3.92
C GLY A 106 -16.55 -0.11 3.92
N ILE A 107 -17.23 -0.99 3.16
CA ILE A 107 -16.80 -2.39 2.99
C ILE A 107 -15.42 -2.49 2.34
N ILE A 108 -15.18 -1.67 1.32
CA ILE A 108 -13.91 -1.69 0.56
C ILE A 108 -12.76 -1.11 1.38
N LEU A 109 -12.98 0.03 2.06
CA LEU A 109 -11.92 0.77 2.75
C LEU A 109 -11.63 0.24 4.15
N LEU A 110 -12.66 -0.08 4.93
CA LEU A 110 -12.50 -0.45 6.34
C LEU A 110 -12.71 -1.94 6.59
N GLY A 111 -13.51 -2.61 5.75
CA GLY A 111 -13.95 -3.97 6.04
C GLY A 111 -14.87 -4.03 7.26
N ARG A 112 -15.27 -5.26 7.66
CA ARG A 112 -16.26 -5.44 8.74
C ARG A 112 -15.76 -6.30 9.90
N ILE A 113 -14.88 -7.24 9.65
CA ILE A 113 -14.47 -8.26 10.62
C ILE A 113 -12.97 -8.11 10.89
N PHE A 114 -12.62 -7.94 12.16
CA PHE A 114 -11.22 -7.97 12.61
C PHE A 114 -10.61 -9.35 12.38
N ASN A 115 -9.41 -9.35 11.84
CA ASN A 115 -8.64 -10.58 11.67
C ASN A 115 -7.13 -10.29 11.82
N PRO A 116 -6.47 -10.78 12.87
CA PRO A 116 -5.06 -10.50 13.11
C PRO A 116 -4.14 -10.99 11.98
N LEU A 117 -4.55 -12.00 11.21
CA LEU A 117 -3.81 -12.47 10.03
C LEU A 117 -3.77 -11.41 8.92
N ASP A 118 -4.78 -10.55 8.81
CA ASP A 118 -4.77 -9.48 7.83
C ASP A 118 -3.63 -8.49 8.08
N ILE A 119 -3.24 -8.26 9.34
CA ILE A 119 -2.08 -7.43 9.68
C ILE A 119 -0.80 -8.04 9.11
N ALA A 120 -0.60 -9.35 9.26
CA ALA A 120 0.56 -10.03 8.68
C ALA A 120 0.55 -9.95 7.15
N VAL A 121 -0.61 -10.15 6.52
CA VAL A 121 -0.79 -10.03 5.07
C VAL A 121 -0.46 -8.63 4.59
N TYR A 122 -0.87 -7.58 5.31
CA TYR A 122 -0.55 -6.19 4.98
C TYR A 122 0.97 -5.95 4.96
N TRP A 123 1.68 -6.35 6.02
CA TRP A 123 3.11 -6.15 6.10
C TRP A 123 3.88 -6.91 5.02
N VAL A 124 3.50 -8.16 4.72
CA VAL A 124 4.10 -8.94 3.63
C VAL A 124 3.83 -8.28 2.27
N ALA A 125 2.59 -7.89 2.00
CA ALA A 125 2.21 -7.24 0.74
C ALA A 125 2.93 -5.90 0.53
N ILE A 126 3.06 -5.10 1.59
CA ILE A 126 3.81 -3.83 1.57
C ILE A 126 5.30 -4.08 1.30
N ALA A 127 5.90 -5.11 1.91
CA ALA A 127 7.29 -5.47 1.65
C ALA A 127 7.52 -5.88 0.19
N VAL A 128 6.61 -6.65 -0.39
CA VAL A 128 6.63 -7.00 -1.82
C VAL A 128 6.48 -5.75 -2.69
N ALA A 129 5.54 -4.87 -2.38
CA ALA A 129 5.35 -3.61 -3.11
C ALA A 129 6.60 -2.72 -3.05
N ALA A 130 7.27 -2.65 -1.89
CA ALA A 130 8.52 -1.91 -1.73
C ALA A 130 9.66 -2.51 -2.59
N GLY A 131 9.75 -3.83 -2.67
CA GLY A 131 10.69 -4.52 -3.57
C GLY A 131 10.42 -4.19 -5.04
N LEU A 132 9.16 -4.22 -5.45
CA LEU A 132 8.74 -3.80 -6.81
C LEU A 132 9.05 -2.33 -7.07
N ASP A 133 8.86 -1.46 -6.09
CA ASP A 133 9.18 -0.03 -6.20
C ASP A 133 10.68 0.19 -6.45
N ILE A 134 11.54 -0.52 -5.72
CA ILE A 134 12.98 -0.49 -5.95
C ILE A 134 13.30 -0.92 -7.37
N PHE A 135 12.73 -2.03 -7.82
CA PHE A 135 12.95 -2.55 -9.17
C PHE A 135 12.52 -1.55 -10.25
N VAL A 136 11.31 -0.99 -10.14
CA VAL A 136 10.80 0.01 -11.10
C VAL A 136 11.71 1.25 -11.15
N ARG A 137 12.15 1.75 -9.99
CA ARG A 137 13.07 2.90 -9.91
C ARG A 137 14.42 2.61 -10.55
N LEU A 138 14.93 1.37 -10.44
CA LEU A 138 16.16 0.95 -11.08
C LEU A 138 16.00 0.86 -12.61
N GLN A 139 14.86 0.37 -13.11
CA GLN A 139 14.60 0.32 -14.55
C GLN A 139 14.49 1.71 -15.17
N VAL A 140 13.78 2.63 -14.52
CA VAL A 140 13.68 4.03 -14.97
C VAL A 140 15.07 4.70 -15.05
N ARG A 141 16.02 4.29 -14.20
CA ARG A 141 17.41 4.79 -14.28
C ARG A 141 18.16 4.29 -15.52
N ARG A 142 17.86 3.11 -16.02
CA ARG A 142 18.55 2.51 -17.18
C ARG A 142 18.06 3.07 -18.51
N THR A 143 16.87 3.62 -18.56
CA THR A 143 16.23 4.12 -19.79
C THR A 143 16.31 5.64 -19.96
N SER A 144 16.91 6.33 -19.00
CA SER A 144 17.17 7.81 -19.02
C SER A 144 18.65 8.10 -19.15
#